data_06b55e3acf2d76d98d2fc7fd65c0fc26
#
_entry.id   06b55e3acf2d76d98d2fc7fd65c0fc26
#
_cell.length_a   1.000
_cell.length_b   1.000
_cell.length_c   1.000
_cell.angle_alpha   90.00
_cell.angle_beta   90.00
_cell.angle_gamma   90.00
#
_symmetry.space_group_name_H-M   'P 1'
#
loop_
_entity.id
_entity.type
_entity.pdbx_description
1 polymer ?
#
loop_
_entity_poly.entity_id
_entity_poly.type
_entity_poly.pdbx_seq_one_letter_code
_entity_poly.pdbx_strand_id
1 'polypeptide(L)'
;MVEGLVKRRAGIAGEMKALQARLGKLADDLATLDGALRIVAPDLDIPSIAPKMVKPPADWSRRGEMSRTVLGMLRLSQKPLTAREIAAEMIVHRGLAATPQLMNLMTRRVATCLRDRRAQGLVENAPTRGGQWLEWRIAG
;
A
#
# COMPACT_ATOMS: atom_id res chain seq x y z
N MET A 1 0.93 -8.10 31.31
CA MET A 1 0.10 -8.21 30.08
C MET A 1 -0.75 -6.96 29.84
N VAL A 2 -1.54 -6.52 30.80
CA VAL A 2 -2.40 -5.31 30.68
C VAL A 2 -1.59 -4.05 30.40
N GLU A 3 -0.46 -3.87 31.06
CA GLU A 3 0.41 -2.70 30.88
C GLU A 3 0.93 -2.57 29.44
N GLY A 4 1.30 -3.66 28.79
CA GLY A 4 1.70 -3.67 27.38
C GLY A 4 0.59 -3.21 26.44
N LEU A 5 -0.65 -3.64 26.69
CA LEU A 5 -1.81 -3.24 25.91
C LEU A 5 -2.15 -1.75 26.12
N VAL A 6 -2.07 -1.26 27.36
CA VAL A 6 -2.28 0.15 27.69
C VAL A 6 -1.24 1.02 26.99
N LYS A 7 0.02 0.64 27.04
CA LYS A 7 1.11 1.36 26.34
C LYS A 7 0.91 1.36 24.82
N ARG A 8 0.52 0.23 24.25
CA ARG A 8 0.24 0.13 22.81
C ARG A 8 -0.94 0.98 22.38
N ARG A 9 -2.03 0.95 23.17
CA ARG A 9 -3.19 1.82 22.94
C ARG A 9 -2.82 3.30 23.00
N ALA A 10 -2.06 3.71 23.99
CA ALA A 10 -1.61 5.09 24.13
C ALA A 10 -0.75 5.54 22.92
N GLY A 11 0.14 4.67 22.45
CA GLY A 11 0.93 4.93 21.25
C GLY A 11 0.06 5.15 20.01
N ILE A 12 -0.90 4.26 19.75
CA ILE A 12 -1.83 4.39 18.63
C ILE A 12 -2.66 5.66 18.75
N ALA A 13 -3.17 5.98 19.93
CA ALA A 13 -3.95 7.21 20.15
C ALA A 13 -3.10 8.47 19.89
N GLY A 14 -1.83 8.47 20.27
CA GLY A 14 -0.89 9.55 19.98
C GLY A 14 -0.63 9.71 18.49
N GLU A 15 -0.40 8.61 17.76
CA GLU A 15 -0.24 8.63 16.31
C GLU A 15 -1.50 9.15 15.60
N MET A 16 -2.68 8.72 16.02
CA MET A 16 -3.95 9.23 15.49
C MET A 16 -4.08 10.73 15.66
N LYS A 17 -3.77 11.24 16.85
CA LYS A 17 -3.81 12.68 17.13
C LYS A 17 -2.83 13.47 16.27
N ALA A 18 -1.60 12.96 16.09
CA ALA A 18 -0.59 13.58 15.25
C ALA A 18 -1.02 13.59 13.76
N LEU A 19 -1.61 12.50 13.27
CA LEU A 19 -2.14 12.41 11.90
C LEU A 19 -3.33 13.35 11.67
N GLN A 20 -4.22 13.50 12.63
CA GLN A 20 -5.33 14.45 12.57
C GLN A 20 -4.84 15.89 12.50
N ALA A 21 -3.83 16.26 13.31
CA ALA A 21 -3.20 17.58 13.27
C ALA A 21 -2.54 17.85 11.91
N ARG A 22 -1.83 16.86 11.37
CA ARG A 22 -1.21 16.95 10.04
C ARG A 22 -2.25 17.09 8.93
N LEU A 23 -3.36 16.35 9.02
CA LEU A 23 -4.46 16.45 8.08
C LEU A 23 -5.10 17.86 8.10
N GLY A 24 -5.32 18.41 9.30
CA GLY A 24 -5.83 19.78 9.46
C GLY A 24 -4.91 20.81 8.78
N LYS A 25 -3.60 20.72 9.01
CA LYS A 25 -2.63 21.62 8.37
C LYS A 25 -2.66 21.50 6.83
N LEU A 26 -2.70 20.29 6.31
CA LEU A 26 -2.78 20.05 4.86
C LEU A 26 -4.08 20.60 4.26
N ALA A 27 -5.20 20.50 4.98
CA ALA A 27 -6.47 21.07 4.55
C ALA A 27 -6.40 22.60 4.47
N ASP A 28 -5.76 23.24 5.44
CA ASP A 28 -5.55 24.70 5.45
C ASP A 28 -4.62 25.14 4.30
N ASP A 29 -3.53 24.41 4.08
CA ASP A 29 -2.59 24.67 2.98
C ASP A 29 -3.29 24.53 1.62
N LEU A 30 -4.13 23.50 1.46
CA LEU A 30 -4.92 23.29 0.23
C LEU A 30 -5.90 24.44 0.00
N ALA A 31 -6.65 24.85 1.02
CA ALA A 31 -7.58 25.96 0.93
C ALA A 31 -6.87 27.28 0.55
N THR A 32 -5.67 27.50 1.09
CA THR A 32 -4.84 28.66 0.75
C THR A 32 -4.42 28.64 -0.71
N LEU A 33 -3.97 27.50 -1.21
CA LEU A 33 -3.58 27.33 -2.62
C LEU A 33 -4.77 27.46 -3.56
N ASP A 34 -5.91 26.91 -3.21
CA ASP A 34 -7.15 27.04 -3.99
C ASP A 34 -7.58 28.52 -4.06
N GLY A 35 -7.45 29.26 -2.97
CA GLY A 35 -7.70 30.69 -2.94
C GLY A 35 -6.77 31.48 -3.87
N ALA A 36 -5.48 31.17 -3.85
CA ALA A 36 -4.50 31.78 -4.75
C ALA A 36 -4.78 31.46 -6.22
N LEU A 37 -5.12 30.19 -6.54
CA LEU A 37 -5.47 29.76 -7.90
C LEU A 37 -6.69 30.51 -8.45
N ARG A 38 -7.72 30.73 -7.64
CA ARG A 38 -8.89 31.52 -8.06
C ARG A 38 -8.56 32.97 -8.46
N ILE A 39 -7.54 33.55 -7.85
CA ILE A 39 -7.07 34.88 -8.17
C ILE A 39 -6.24 34.89 -9.46
N VAL A 40 -5.32 33.97 -9.60
CA VAL A 40 -4.35 33.92 -10.72
C VAL A 40 -4.95 33.30 -11.98
N ALA A 41 -5.82 32.31 -11.84
CA ALA A 41 -6.44 31.56 -12.94
C ALA A 41 -7.94 31.37 -12.67
N PRO A 42 -8.77 32.42 -12.79
CA PRO A 42 -10.19 32.36 -12.44
C PRO A 42 -10.99 31.36 -13.29
N ASP A 43 -10.53 31.06 -14.50
CA ASP A 43 -11.19 30.08 -15.40
C ASP A 43 -10.78 28.63 -15.14
N LEU A 44 -9.89 28.38 -14.18
CA LEU A 44 -9.44 27.03 -13.85
C LEU A 44 -10.50 26.29 -13.02
N ASP A 45 -10.89 25.11 -13.50
CA ASP A 45 -11.78 24.22 -12.74
C ASP A 45 -10.99 23.49 -11.64
N ILE A 46 -10.88 24.12 -10.46
CA ILE A 46 -10.11 23.59 -9.32
C ILE A 46 -10.58 22.18 -8.88
N PRO A 47 -11.89 21.88 -8.80
CA PRO A 47 -12.35 20.53 -8.47
C PRO A 47 -11.90 19.44 -9.44
N SER A 48 -11.58 19.77 -10.69
CA SER A 48 -11.09 18.83 -11.68
C SER A 48 -9.61 18.46 -11.52
N ILE A 49 -8.85 19.18 -10.68
CA ILE A 49 -7.44 18.92 -10.43
C ILE A 49 -7.30 17.62 -9.64
N ALA A 50 -6.86 16.56 -10.33
CA ALA A 50 -6.66 15.26 -9.71
C ALA A 50 -5.56 15.30 -8.64
N PRO A 51 -5.78 14.72 -7.46
CA PRO A 51 -4.72 14.58 -6.46
C PRO A 51 -3.50 13.86 -7.04
N LYS A 52 -2.32 14.41 -6.77
CA LYS A 52 -1.08 13.73 -7.13
C LYS A 52 -0.90 12.49 -6.26
N MET A 53 -0.53 11.38 -6.88
CA MET A 53 -0.28 10.15 -6.14
C MET A 53 0.82 10.37 -5.08
N VAL A 54 0.47 10.12 -3.83
CA VAL A 54 1.45 10.10 -2.74
C VAL A 54 2.23 8.80 -2.84
N LYS A 55 3.56 8.91 -2.90
CA LYS A 55 4.41 7.72 -2.82
C LYS A 55 4.16 7.01 -1.49
N PRO A 56 4.09 5.67 -1.49
CA PRO A 56 3.98 4.93 -0.24
C PRO A 56 5.06 5.36 0.75
N PRO A 57 4.77 5.39 2.05
CA PRO A 57 5.76 5.71 3.07
C PRO A 57 7.05 4.88 2.89
N ALA A 58 8.20 5.45 3.24
CA ALA A 58 9.50 4.78 3.10
C ALA A 58 9.60 3.47 3.91
N ASP A 59 8.79 3.32 4.96
CA ASP A 59 8.68 2.10 5.76
C ASP A 59 8.10 0.89 5.02
N TRP A 60 7.44 1.10 3.88
CA TRP A 60 7.05 0.01 2.98
C TRP A 60 8.22 -0.65 2.27
N SER A 61 9.37 -0.02 2.31
CA SER A 61 10.59 -0.47 1.65
C SER A 61 11.70 -0.87 2.62
N ARG A 62 11.39 -1.10 3.90
CA ARG A 62 12.37 -1.67 4.82
C ARG A 62 12.89 -2.98 4.24
N ARG A 63 14.21 -3.12 4.24
CA ARG A 63 14.89 -4.27 3.65
C ARG A 63 14.33 -5.58 4.21
N GLY A 64 13.77 -6.40 3.34
CA GLY A 64 13.19 -7.70 3.67
C GLY A 64 11.73 -7.69 4.18
N GLU A 65 11.13 -6.54 4.45
CA GLU A 65 9.74 -6.47 4.92
C GLU A 65 8.74 -6.92 3.85
N MET A 66 8.89 -6.43 2.63
CA MET A 66 8.08 -6.86 1.49
C MET A 66 8.13 -8.39 1.32
N SER A 67 9.33 -8.95 1.36
CA SER A 67 9.54 -10.38 1.22
C SER A 67 8.87 -11.20 2.31
N ARG A 68 9.00 -10.77 3.58
CA ARG A 68 8.35 -11.46 4.72
C ARG A 68 6.83 -11.42 4.59
N THR A 69 6.28 -10.28 4.21
CA THR A 69 4.83 -10.11 4.03
C THR A 69 4.31 -10.99 2.90
N VAL A 70 4.95 -10.95 1.75
CA VAL A 70 4.56 -11.76 0.58
C VAL A 70 4.66 -13.26 0.88
N LEU A 71 5.77 -13.71 1.44
CA LEU A 71 5.94 -15.13 1.81
C LEU A 71 4.96 -15.55 2.91
N GLY A 72 4.68 -14.68 3.88
CA GLY A 72 3.69 -14.93 4.92
C GLY A 72 2.29 -15.13 4.35
N MET A 73 1.87 -14.28 3.43
CA MET A 73 0.57 -14.41 2.75
C MET A 73 0.47 -15.71 1.95
N LEU A 74 1.51 -16.08 1.21
CA LEU A 74 1.52 -17.33 0.46
C LEU A 74 1.48 -18.57 1.37
N ARG A 75 2.13 -18.52 2.53
CA ARG A 75 2.08 -19.62 3.50
C ARG A 75 0.72 -19.82 4.14
N LEU A 76 0.01 -18.73 4.39
CA LEU A 76 -1.32 -18.75 4.99
C LEU A 76 -2.42 -19.05 3.96
N SER A 77 -2.18 -18.80 2.69
CA SER A 77 -3.14 -19.06 1.62
C SER A 77 -3.21 -20.56 1.30
N GLN A 78 -4.43 -21.07 1.24
CA GLN A 78 -4.70 -22.45 0.82
C GLN A 78 -4.71 -22.63 -0.70
N LYS A 79 -4.67 -21.53 -1.44
CA LYS A 79 -4.67 -21.50 -2.91
C LYS A 79 -3.52 -20.65 -3.42
N PRO A 80 -3.04 -20.87 -4.64
CA PRO A 80 -2.10 -19.96 -5.29
C PRO A 80 -2.69 -18.56 -5.43
N LEU A 81 -1.86 -17.54 -5.33
CA LEU A 81 -2.24 -16.13 -5.43
C LEU A 81 -1.52 -15.45 -6.58
N THR A 82 -2.20 -14.52 -7.22
CA THR A 82 -1.59 -13.61 -8.18
C THR A 82 -0.88 -12.45 -7.46
N ALA A 83 0.07 -11.81 -8.13
CA ALA A 83 0.73 -10.61 -7.59
C ALA A 83 -0.27 -9.49 -7.25
N ARG A 84 -1.34 -9.37 -8.04
CA ARG A 84 -2.40 -8.39 -7.84
C ARG A 84 -3.23 -8.68 -6.58
N GLU A 85 -3.57 -9.93 -6.33
CA GLU A 85 -4.28 -10.34 -5.10
C GLU A 85 -3.45 -10.06 -3.85
N ILE A 86 -2.16 -10.38 -3.88
CA ILE A 86 -1.23 -10.08 -2.79
C ILE A 86 -1.12 -8.57 -2.57
N ALA A 87 -0.98 -7.78 -3.63
CA ALA A 87 -0.93 -6.33 -3.55
C ALA A 87 -2.21 -5.73 -2.95
N ALA A 88 -3.38 -6.24 -3.37
CA ALA A 88 -4.67 -5.79 -2.84
C ALA A 88 -4.78 -6.04 -1.33
N GLU A 89 -4.41 -7.21 -0.85
CA GLU A 89 -4.41 -7.53 0.57
C GLU A 89 -3.43 -6.66 1.36
N MET A 90 -2.24 -6.40 0.84
CA MET A 90 -1.28 -5.51 1.47
C MET A 90 -1.82 -4.09 1.63
N ILE A 91 -2.51 -3.57 0.64
CA ILE A 91 -3.13 -2.24 0.68
C ILE A 91 -4.23 -2.19 1.75
N VAL A 92 -5.09 -3.21 1.80
CA VAL A 92 -6.16 -3.33 2.81
C VAL A 92 -5.59 -3.41 4.22
N HIS A 93 -4.57 -4.23 4.45
CA HIS A 93 -3.90 -4.35 5.76
C HIS A 93 -3.27 -3.05 6.25
N ARG A 94 -2.87 -2.18 5.34
CA ARG A 94 -2.34 -0.85 5.67
C ARG A 94 -3.43 0.22 5.83
N GLY A 95 -4.70 -0.13 5.66
CA GLY A 95 -5.82 0.80 5.77
C GLY A 95 -5.84 1.88 4.69
N LEU A 96 -5.24 1.61 3.54
CA LEU A 96 -5.17 2.55 2.42
C LEU A 96 -6.27 2.28 1.39
N ALA A 97 -6.70 3.33 0.70
CA ALA A 97 -7.61 3.20 -0.42
C ALA A 97 -6.89 2.58 -1.63
N ALA A 98 -7.49 1.56 -2.21
CA ALA A 98 -6.96 0.86 -3.39
C ALA A 98 -7.21 1.68 -4.67
N THR A 99 -6.48 2.77 -4.84
CA THR A 99 -6.52 3.53 -6.10
C THR A 99 -5.87 2.73 -7.23
N PRO A 100 -6.27 2.93 -8.50
CA PRO A 100 -5.65 2.23 -9.64
C PRO A 100 -4.13 2.42 -9.69
N GLN A 101 -3.64 3.62 -9.37
CA GLN A 101 -2.21 3.95 -9.35
C GLN A 101 -1.47 3.18 -8.26
N LEU A 102 -2.01 3.14 -7.04
CA LEU A 102 -1.41 2.41 -5.92
C LEU A 102 -1.44 0.89 -6.19
N MET A 103 -2.55 0.38 -6.71
CA MET A 103 -2.65 -1.03 -7.13
C MET A 103 -1.60 -1.41 -8.16
N ASN A 104 -1.40 -0.60 -9.19
CA ASN A 104 -0.39 -0.86 -10.22
C ASN A 104 1.03 -0.81 -9.65
N LEU A 105 1.33 0.17 -8.81
CA LEU A 105 2.64 0.29 -8.16
C LEU A 105 2.94 -0.91 -7.27
N MET A 106 1.99 -1.28 -6.40
CA MET A 106 2.16 -2.39 -5.47
C MET A 106 2.24 -3.73 -6.20
N THR A 107 1.42 -3.93 -7.23
CA THR A 107 1.47 -5.15 -8.07
C THR A 107 2.84 -5.33 -8.71
N ARG A 108 3.44 -4.27 -9.23
CA ARG A 108 4.80 -4.31 -9.81
C ARG A 108 5.85 -4.66 -8.74
N ARG A 109 5.77 -4.06 -7.55
CA ARG A 109 6.71 -4.34 -6.45
C ARG A 109 6.59 -5.79 -5.96
N VAL A 110 5.37 -6.27 -5.80
CA VAL A 110 5.10 -7.67 -5.42
C VAL A 110 5.62 -8.63 -6.50
N ALA A 111 5.35 -8.36 -7.77
CA ALA A 111 5.82 -9.18 -8.88
C ALA A 111 7.36 -9.25 -8.95
N THR A 112 8.04 -8.14 -8.70
CA THR A 112 9.51 -8.11 -8.62
C THR A 112 10.01 -8.96 -7.44
N CYS A 113 9.42 -8.79 -6.27
CA CYS A 113 9.74 -9.60 -5.09
C CYS A 113 9.56 -11.09 -5.35
N LEU A 114 8.45 -11.48 -5.97
CA LEU A 114 8.16 -12.89 -6.30
C LEU A 114 9.17 -13.48 -7.28
N ARG A 115 9.58 -12.74 -8.29
CA ARG A 115 10.63 -13.18 -9.24
C ARG A 115 11.97 -13.40 -8.53
N ASP A 116 12.36 -12.49 -7.64
CA ASP A 116 13.58 -12.62 -6.86
C ASP A 116 13.52 -13.83 -5.92
N ARG A 117 12.37 -14.06 -5.29
CA ARG A 117 12.18 -15.24 -4.41
C ARG A 117 12.10 -16.54 -5.20
N ARG A 118 11.59 -16.51 -6.42
CA ARG A 118 11.64 -17.68 -7.33
C ARG A 118 13.08 -18.03 -7.72
N ALA A 119 13.89 -17.03 -8.03
CA ALA A 119 15.31 -17.24 -8.31
C ALA A 119 16.07 -17.88 -7.12
N GLN A 120 15.59 -17.65 -5.89
CA GLN A 120 16.12 -18.28 -4.66
C GLN A 120 15.47 -19.61 -4.32
N GLY A 121 14.52 -20.10 -5.13
CA GLY A 121 13.85 -21.36 -4.89
C GLY A 121 12.80 -21.35 -3.78
N LEU A 122 12.36 -20.17 -3.30
CA LEU A 122 11.40 -20.03 -2.20
C LEU A 122 9.94 -20.05 -2.65
N VAL A 123 9.68 -19.63 -3.86
CA VAL A 123 8.35 -19.63 -4.48
C VAL A 123 8.42 -20.23 -5.88
N GLU A 124 7.30 -20.73 -6.35
CA GLU A 124 7.14 -21.27 -7.71
C GLU A 124 5.83 -20.80 -8.32
N ASN A 125 5.73 -20.89 -9.64
CA ASN A 125 4.47 -20.66 -10.32
C ASN A 125 3.59 -21.91 -10.21
N ALA A 126 2.33 -21.71 -9.85
CA ALA A 126 1.34 -22.76 -9.92
C ALA A 126 0.86 -22.95 -11.36
N PRO A 127 0.40 -24.17 -11.74
CA PRO A 127 -0.24 -24.40 -13.02
C PRO A 127 -1.49 -23.50 -13.12
N THR A 128 -1.51 -22.62 -14.14
CA THR A 128 -2.64 -21.72 -14.36
C THR A 128 -3.84 -22.52 -14.88
N ARG A 129 -4.97 -22.41 -14.18
CA ARG A 129 -6.25 -22.95 -14.65
C ARG A 129 -6.91 -21.98 -15.64
N GLY A 130 -6.27 -21.76 -16.80
CA GLY A 130 -6.82 -20.91 -17.85
C GLY A 130 -6.82 -19.41 -17.58
N GLY A 131 -6.08 -18.94 -16.60
CA GLY A 131 -5.94 -17.52 -16.26
C GLY A 131 -4.85 -16.83 -17.06
N GLN A 132 -5.08 -15.55 -17.36
CA GLN A 132 -4.14 -14.69 -18.07
C GLN A 132 -2.95 -14.25 -17.19
N TRP A 133 -3.00 -14.52 -15.88
CA TRP A 133 -2.04 -14.04 -14.88
C TRP A 133 -1.33 -15.21 -14.19
N LEU A 134 -0.03 -15.00 -13.93
CA LEU A 134 0.78 -15.97 -13.18
C LEU A 134 0.28 -16.06 -11.74
N GLU A 135 0.03 -17.27 -11.29
CA GLU A 135 -0.25 -17.61 -9.90
C GLU A 135 1.01 -18.14 -9.22
N TRP A 136 1.12 -17.84 -7.94
CA TRP A 136 2.30 -18.12 -7.14
C TRP A 136 1.95 -18.91 -5.90
N ARG A 137 2.84 -19.80 -5.51
CA ARG A 137 2.76 -20.58 -4.27
C ARG A 137 4.15 -20.76 -3.67
N ILE A 138 4.20 -21.15 -2.40
CA ILE A 138 5.46 -21.56 -1.76
C ILE A 138 5.99 -22.79 -2.49
N ALA A 139 7.28 -22.81 -2.79
CA ALA A 139 7.95 -24.00 -3.31
C ALA A 139 8.00 -25.07 -2.22
N GLY A 140 7.51 -26.24 -2.53
CA GLY A 140 7.39 -27.32 -1.55
C GLY A 140 8.13 -28.57 -1.90
#